data_97803cfe66aa75e83b86322d929381a0
#
_entry.id   97803cfe66aa75e83b86322d929381a0
#
_cell.length_a   1.000
_cell.length_b   1.000
_cell.length_c   1.000
_cell.angle_alpha   90.00
_cell.angle_beta   90.00
_cell.angle_gamma   90.00
#
_symmetry.space_group_name_H-M   'P 1'
#
loop_
_entity.id
_entity.type
_entity.pdbx_description
1 polymer ?
#
loop_
_entity_poly.entity_id
_entity_poly.type
_entity_poly.pdbx_seq_one_letter_code
_entity_poly.pdbx_strand_id
1 'polypeptide(L)'
;MNKPRYQKPQAVKDLERQALDHFCREHPDFPEYAIPSQFYRDDTANGLTKCIVDYIRYNGGQAERINTMGRPVDTRKTFDVAGCQRQVGTLRWGKSTSTPGSADISATIAGRSVKIEVKIGADLQSEAQRRYQASIERAGGLYFIAKDFTTFVEWYGETFPNEMTYGDSRNH
;
A
#
# COMPACT_ATOMS: atom_id res chain seq x y z
N MET A 1 0.60 30.05 5.17
CA MET A 1 0.56 29.70 3.74
C MET A 1 -0.51 28.63 3.56
N ASN A 2 -1.59 28.94 2.82
CA ASN A 2 -2.61 27.93 2.50
C ASN A 2 -1.99 26.90 1.56
N LYS A 3 -1.97 25.61 1.98
CA LYS A 3 -1.62 24.53 1.06
C LYS A 3 -2.63 24.55 -0.11
N PRO A 4 -2.15 24.43 -1.37
CA PRO A 4 -3.06 24.34 -2.50
C PRO A 4 -4.03 23.17 -2.30
N ARG A 5 -5.30 23.39 -2.66
CA ARG A 5 -6.34 22.35 -2.57
C ARG A 5 -5.93 21.19 -3.48
N TYR A 6 -5.97 19.96 -2.95
CA TYR A 6 -5.69 18.76 -3.71
C TYR A 6 -6.55 18.67 -4.99
N GLN A 7 -5.90 18.54 -6.13
CA GLN A 7 -6.54 18.30 -7.42
C GLN A 7 -6.33 16.82 -7.77
N LYS A 8 -7.43 16.08 -7.86
CA LYS A 8 -7.39 14.63 -8.12
C LYS A 8 -6.92 14.35 -9.55
N PRO A 9 -5.79 13.63 -9.74
CA PRO A 9 -5.29 13.24 -11.06
C PRO A 9 -6.27 12.31 -11.80
N GLN A 10 -6.14 12.23 -13.13
CA GLN A 10 -7.00 11.35 -13.94
C GLN A 10 -6.82 9.88 -13.56
N ALA A 11 -5.59 9.42 -13.35
CA ALA A 11 -5.29 8.05 -12.92
C ALA A 11 -6.05 7.65 -11.64
N VAL A 12 -6.18 8.56 -10.66
CA VAL A 12 -6.94 8.30 -9.43
C VAL A 12 -8.44 8.21 -9.70
N LYS A 13 -8.98 9.02 -10.63
CA LYS A 13 -10.39 8.91 -11.04
C LYS A 13 -10.68 7.60 -11.78
N ASP A 14 -9.73 7.14 -12.58
CA ASP A 14 -9.84 5.88 -13.30
C ASP A 14 -9.77 4.69 -12.34
N LEU A 15 -8.93 4.77 -11.28
CA LEU A 15 -8.93 3.79 -10.21
C LEU A 15 -10.27 3.75 -9.45
N GLU A 16 -10.90 4.89 -9.19
CA GLU A 16 -12.24 4.93 -8.55
C GLU A 16 -13.28 4.22 -9.41
N ARG A 17 -13.23 4.41 -10.74
CA ARG A 17 -14.10 3.70 -11.67
C ARG A 17 -13.81 2.20 -11.67
N GLN A 18 -12.53 1.82 -11.73
CA GLN A 18 -12.10 0.41 -11.66
C GLN A 18 -12.57 -0.27 -10.37
N ALA A 19 -12.46 0.42 -9.24
CA ALA A 19 -12.92 -0.08 -7.95
C ALA A 19 -14.45 -0.27 -7.90
N LEU A 20 -15.20 0.66 -8.51
CA LEU A 20 -16.65 0.55 -8.63
C LEU A 20 -17.05 -0.66 -9.49
N ASP A 21 -16.42 -0.81 -10.64
CA ASP A 21 -16.68 -1.93 -11.56
C ASP A 21 -16.31 -3.28 -10.94
N HIS A 22 -15.22 -3.32 -10.14
CA HIS A 22 -14.84 -4.50 -9.38
C HIS A 22 -15.90 -4.84 -8.32
N PHE A 23 -16.36 -3.85 -7.55
CA PHE A 23 -17.41 -4.03 -6.55
C PHE A 23 -18.71 -4.58 -7.17
N CYS A 24 -19.16 -4.00 -8.29
CA CYS A 24 -20.36 -4.46 -8.98
C CYS A 24 -20.24 -5.90 -9.51
N ARG A 25 -19.06 -6.32 -9.94
CA ARG A 25 -18.81 -7.71 -10.38
C ARG A 25 -18.82 -8.70 -9.23
N GLU A 26 -18.28 -8.33 -8.08
CA GLU A 26 -18.29 -9.19 -6.89
C GLU A 26 -19.65 -9.25 -6.21
N HIS A 27 -20.50 -8.22 -6.42
CA HIS A 27 -21.80 -8.07 -5.79
C HIS A 27 -22.89 -7.76 -6.82
N PRO A 28 -23.21 -8.68 -7.76
CA PRO A 28 -24.13 -8.41 -8.87
C PRO A 28 -25.56 -8.08 -8.42
N ASP A 29 -25.97 -8.60 -7.27
CA ASP A 29 -27.31 -8.38 -6.71
C ASP A 29 -27.39 -7.16 -5.76
N PHE A 30 -26.30 -6.38 -5.65
CA PHE A 30 -26.26 -5.25 -4.74
C PHE A 30 -27.06 -4.07 -5.31
N PRO A 31 -27.98 -3.47 -4.55
CA PRO A 31 -28.80 -2.37 -5.05
C PRO A 31 -27.97 -1.16 -5.47
N GLU A 32 -28.18 -0.61 -6.66
CA GLU A 32 -27.42 0.53 -7.21
C GLU A 32 -27.40 1.74 -6.26
N TYR A 33 -28.55 2.05 -5.60
CA TYR A 33 -28.64 3.18 -4.67
C TYR A 33 -27.82 3.02 -3.38
N ALA A 34 -27.38 1.81 -3.07
CA ALA A 34 -26.65 1.49 -1.85
C ALA A 34 -25.15 1.23 -2.13
N ILE A 35 -24.69 1.32 -3.39
CA ILE A 35 -23.29 1.11 -3.75
C ILE A 35 -22.41 2.14 -3.03
N PRO A 36 -21.41 1.71 -2.25
CA PRO A 36 -20.55 2.63 -1.51
C PRO A 36 -19.67 3.44 -2.46
N SER A 37 -19.56 4.74 -2.20
CA SER A 37 -18.65 5.61 -2.96
C SER A 37 -17.21 5.12 -2.83
N GLN A 38 -16.56 4.91 -3.96
CA GLN A 38 -15.14 4.62 -4.01
C GLN A 38 -14.36 5.93 -3.95
N PHE A 39 -13.51 6.09 -2.93
CA PHE A 39 -12.77 7.33 -2.72
C PHE A 39 -11.28 7.05 -2.53
N TYR A 40 -10.48 7.64 -3.41
CA TYR A 40 -9.02 7.52 -3.41
C TYR A 40 -8.35 8.89 -3.42
N ARG A 41 -7.16 8.96 -2.85
CA ARG A 41 -6.27 10.13 -2.87
C ARG A 41 -4.83 9.64 -2.87
N ASP A 42 -3.95 10.34 -3.59
CA ASP A 42 -2.52 10.03 -3.69
C ASP A 42 -1.60 11.12 -3.11
N ASP A 43 -2.18 12.14 -2.47
CA ASP A 43 -1.45 13.25 -1.86
C ASP A 43 -0.90 12.95 -0.45
N THR A 44 -1.12 11.75 0.05
CA THR A 44 -0.56 11.27 1.32
C THR A 44 0.05 9.88 1.16
N ALA A 45 1.04 9.53 1.97
CA ALA A 45 1.69 8.22 1.91
C ALA A 45 0.67 7.06 2.07
N ASN A 46 -0.26 7.16 3.03
CA ASN A 46 -1.29 6.14 3.22
C ASN A 46 -2.26 6.07 2.04
N GLY A 47 -2.64 7.21 1.48
CA GLY A 47 -3.53 7.29 0.31
C GLY A 47 -2.87 6.69 -0.93
N LEU A 48 -1.63 7.07 -1.23
CA LEU A 48 -0.87 6.52 -2.35
C LEU A 48 -0.64 5.01 -2.18
N THR A 49 -0.29 4.56 -0.97
CA THR A 49 -0.17 3.11 -0.68
C THR A 49 -1.47 2.37 -0.99
N LYS A 50 -2.64 2.93 -0.57
CA LYS A 50 -3.95 2.32 -0.86
C LYS A 50 -4.23 2.27 -2.36
N CYS A 51 -3.98 3.37 -3.10
CA CYS A 51 -4.15 3.40 -4.54
C CYS A 51 -3.35 2.29 -5.22
N ILE A 52 -2.07 2.16 -4.88
CA ILE A 52 -1.16 1.17 -5.48
C ILE A 52 -1.58 -0.26 -5.17
N VAL A 53 -1.86 -0.56 -3.90
CA VAL A 53 -2.26 -1.92 -3.48
C VAL A 53 -3.54 -2.35 -4.17
N ASP A 54 -4.57 -1.49 -4.18
CA ASP A 54 -5.86 -1.82 -4.78
C ASP A 54 -5.75 -1.91 -6.31
N TYR A 55 -4.98 -1.02 -6.96
CA TYR A 55 -4.74 -1.09 -8.40
C TYR A 55 -4.09 -2.42 -8.82
N ILE A 56 -3.04 -2.86 -8.11
CA ILE A 56 -2.38 -4.14 -8.39
C ILE A 56 -3.38 -5.30 -8.25
N ARG A 57 -4.20 -5.29 -7.20
CA ARG A 57 -5.20 -6.34 -6.95
C ARG A 57 -6.28 -6.37 -8.02
N TYR A 58 -6.77 -5.21 -8.44
CA TYR A 58 -7.79 -5.12 -9.50
C TYR A 58 -7.27 -5.57 -10.87
N ASN A 59 -5.95 -5.52 -11.08
CA ASN A 59 -5.29 -6.02 -12.29
C ASN A 59 -4.73 -7.46 -12.12
N GLY A 60 -5.25 -8.24 -11.15
CA GLY A 60 -4.94 -9.67 -10.99
C GLY A 60 -3.63 -9.98 -10.26
N GLY A 61 -2.89 -8.95 -9.81
CA GLY A 61 -1.72 -9.13 -8.97
C GLY A 61 -2.07 -9.32 -7.49
N GLN A 62 -1.08 -9.74 -6.70
CA GLN A 62 -1.17 -9.76 -5.25
C GLN A 62 -0.33 -8.63 -4.68
N ALA A 63 -0.86 -7.86 -3.73
CA ALA A 63 -0.12 -6.80 -3.05
C ALA A 63 -0.56 -6.66 -1.60
N GLU A 64 0.40 -6.34 -0.73
CA GLU A 64 0.17 -6.10 0.69
C GLU A 64 1.07 -4.97 1.20
N ARG A 65 0.57 -4.24 2.17
CA ARG A 65 1.36 -3.25 2.89
C ARG A 65 2.26 -3.94 3.91
N ILE A 66 3.55 -3.62 3.90
CA ILE A 66 4.48 -4.08 4.92
C ILE A 66 4.45 -3.11 6.09
N ASN A 67 4.12 -3.61 7.27
CA ASN A 67 4.18 -2.82 8.49
C ASN A 67 5.60 -2.88 9.08
N THR A 68 6.36 -1.80 8.90
CA THR A 68 7.71 -1.65 9.45
C THR A 68 7.73 -1.01 10.84
N MET A 69 6.57 -0.58 11.34
CA MET A 69 6.47 0.03 12.67
C MET A 69 6.53 -1.04 13.76
N GLY A 70 7.31 -0.77 14.81
CA GLY A 70 7.25 -1.54 16.05
C GLY A 70 5.86 -1.44 16.70
N ARG A 71 5.60 -2.29 17.67
CA ARG A 71 4.35 -2.28 18.43
C ARG A 71 4.62 -2.06 19.91
N PRO A 72 3.73 -1.40 20.63
CA PRO A 72 3.81 -1.38 22.10
C PRO A 72 3.58 -2.79 22.64
N VAL A 73 4.49 -3.26 23.46
CA VAL A 73 4.39 -4.53 24.18
C VAL A 73 4.18 -4.21 25.65
N ASP A 74 3.03 -4.59 26.15
CA ASP A 74 2.72 -4.45 27.56
C ASP A 74 3.31 -5.64 28.33
N THR A 75 4.30 -5.38 29.16
CA THR A 75 4.94 -6.37 30.02
C THR A 75 4.45 -6.28 31.47
N ARG A 76 3.44 -5.46 31.73
CA ARG A 76 2.87 -5.31 33.08
C ARG A 76 2.14 -6.58 33.48
N LYS A 77 2.46 -7.06 34.67
CA LYS A 77 1.75 -8.17 35.33
C LYS A 77 1.08 -7.64 36.58
N THR A 78 -0.15 -8.04 36.80
CA THR A 78 -0.89 -7.72 38.01
C THR A 78 -0.68 -8.85 39.01
N PHE A 79 -0.26 -8.50 40.23
CA PHE A 79 -0.10 -9.41 41.33
C PHE A 79 -1.08 -9.00 42.44
N ASP A 80 -1.76 -9.97 43.04
CA ASP A 80 -2.52 -9.76 44.26
C ASP A 80 -1.62 -10.08 45.45
N VAL A 81 -1.32 -9.06 46.24
CA VAL A 81 -0.52 -9.21 47.46
C VAL A 81 -1.39 -8.73 48.63
N ALA A 82 -1.89 -9.67 49.42
CA ALA A 82 -2.71 -9.41 50.63
C ALA A 82 -3.96 -8.53 50.34
N GLY A 83 -4.66 -8.82 49.22
CA GLY A 83 -5.88 -8.07 48.82
C GLY A 83 -5.60 -6.74 48.12
N CYS A 84 -4.34 -6.41 47.88
CA CYS A 84 -3.95 -5.23 47.09
C CYS A 84 -3.43 -5.62 45.71
N GLN A 85 -4.07 -5.14 44.65
CA GLN A 85 -3.58 -5.34 43.30
C GLN A 85 -2.38 -4.42 43.00
N ARG A 86 -1.23 -5.02 42.74
CA ARG A 86 -0.02 -4.31 42.36
C ARG A 86 0.39 -4.64 40.93
N GLN A 87 0.53 -3.63 40.09
CA GLN A 87 1.07 -3.78 38.74
C GLN A 87 2.59 -3.60 38.75
N VAL A 88 3.32 -4.58 38.22
CA VAL A 88 4.77 -4.55 38.05
C VAL A 88 5.09 -4.80 36.59
N GLY A 89 5.95 -3.97 36.00
CA GLY A 89 6.34 -4.01 34.60
C GLY A 89 6.19 -2.65 33.92
N THR A 90 6.53 -2.59 32.65
CA THR A 90 6.51 -1.37 31.87
C THR A 90 5.92 -1.64 30.48
N LEU A 91 5.38 -0.58 29.87
CA LEU A 91 5.09 -0.57 28.46
C LEU A 91 6.41 -0.40 27.69
N ARG A 92 6.80 -1.39 26.91
CA ARG A 92 8.03 -1.33 26.09
C ARG A 92 7.66 -1.27 24.61
N TRP A 93 8.43 -0.50 23.84
CA TRP A 93 8.30 -0.52 22.38
C TRP A 93 9.06 -1.72 21.81
N GLY A 94 8.32 -2.68 21.26
CA GLY A 94 8.91 -3.83 20.54
C GLY A 94 9.31 -3.40 19.13
N LYS A 95 10.53 -3.71 18.73
CA LYS A 95 10.99 -3.48 17.35
C LYS A 95 10.16 -4.32 16.37
N SER A 96 9.97 -3.82 15.16
CA SER A 96 9.42 -4.62 14.06
C SER A 96 10.36 -5.79 13.75
N THR A 97 9.79 -6.92 13.33
CA THR A 97 10.54 -8.08 12.82
C THR A 97 10.90 -7.95 11.34
N SER A 98 10.45 -6.87 10.67
CA SER A 98 10.79 -6.61 9.27
C SER A 98 12.26 -6.24 9.10
N THR A 99 12.83 -6.56 7.95
CA THR A 99 14.20 -6.16 7.59
C THR A 99 14.33 -4.64 7.60
N PRO A 100 15.38 -4.06 8.22
CA PRO A 100 15.61 -2.62 8.18
C PRO A 100 15.67 -2.10 6.74
N GLY A 101 14.88 -1.06 6.46
CA GLY A 101 14.79 -0.47 5.12
C GLY A 101 13.88 -1.22 4.14
N SER A 102 13.09 -2.21 4.62
CA SER A 102 12.08 -2.85 3.75
C SER A 102 11.13 -1.81 3.17
N ALA A 103 10.70 -2.06 1.93
CA ALA A 103 9.74 -1.24 1.22
C ALA A 103 8.35 -1.24 1.91
N ASP A 104 7.52 -0.24 1.60
CA ASP A 104 6.18 -0.08 2.17
C ASP A 104 5.19 -1.13 1.64
N ILE A 105 5.38 -1.60 0.40
CA ILE A 105 4.50 -2.55 -0.27
C ILE A 105 5.32 -3.74 -0.79
N SER A 106 4.80 -4.94 -0.58
CA SER A 106 5.26 -6.17 -1.21
C SER A 106 4.19 -6.65 -2.18
N ALA A 107 4.58 -6.94 -3.42
CA ALA A 107 3.66 -7.43 -4.43
C ALA A 107 4.26 -8.57 -5.24
N THR A 108 3.37 -9.36 -5.83
CA THR A 108 3.68 -10.33 -6.89
C THR A 108 2.79 -10.00 -8.09
N ILE A 109 3.42 -9.67 -9.22
CA ILE A 109 2.75 -9.25 -10.46
C ILE A 109 3.32 -10.10 -11.59
N ALA A 110 2.48 -10.79 -12.34
CA ALA A 110 2.90 -11.67 -13.43
C ALA A 110 4.04 -12.64 -13.01
N GLY A 111 3.95 -13.21 -11.81
CA GLY A 111 4.96 -14.11 -11.26
C GLY A 111 6.26 -13.45 -10.79
N ARG A 112 6.41 -12.12 -10.91
CA ARG A 112 7.60 -11.38 -10.50
C ARG A 112 7.42 -10.75 -9.12
N SER A 113 8.45 -10.85 -8.26
CA SER A 113 8.47 -10.16 -6.96
C SER A 113 8.74 -8.66 -7.18
N VAL A 114 7.86 -7.82 -6.65
CA VAL A 114 7.93 -6.36 -6.75
C VAL A 114 7.92 -5.75 -5.36
N LYS A 115 8.83 -4.83 -5.10
CA LYS A 115 8.87 -4.03 -3.87
C LYS A 115 8.66 -2.57 -4.23
N ILE A 116 7.74 -1.90 -3.53
CA ILE A 116 7.39 -0.51 -3.83
C ILE A 116 7.56 0.31 -2.57
N GLU A 117 8.41 1.32 -2.68
CA GLU A 117 8.64 2.33 -1.64
C GLU A 117 7.81 3.58 -1.96
N VAL A 118 7.08 4.08 -0.99
CA VAL A 118 6.24 5.28 -1.15
C VAL A 118 6.96 6.50 -0.59
N LYS A 119 7.13 7.52 -1.42
CA LYS A 119 7.81 8.77 -1.07
C LYS A 119 6.97 9.97 -1.46
N ILE A 120 6.52 10.77 -0.51
CA ILE A 120 5.69 11.95 -0.77
C ILE A 120 6.52 13.23 -0.61
N GLY A 121 6.37 14.14 -1.57
CA GLY A 121 7.03 15.44 -1.54
C GLY A 121 8.56 15.32 -1.60
N ALA A 122 9.24 15.89 -0.61
CA ALA A 122 10.71 15.92 -0.52
C ALA A 122 11.33 14.71 0.19
N ASP A 123 10.55 13.67 0.50
CA ASP A 123 11.06 12.48 1.19
C ASP A 123 12.03 11.70 0.30
N LEU A 124 13.18 11.33 0.87
CA LEU A 124 14.27 10.63 0.18
C LEU A 124 14.50 9.25 0.78
N GLN A 125 15.07 8.34 -0.02
CA GLN A 125 15.48 7.04 0.48
C GLN A 125 16.61 7.17 1.51
N SER A 126 16.46 6.44 2.63
CA SER A 126 17.53 6.21 3.59
C SER A 126 18.60 5.28 3.02
N GLU A 127 19.76 5.24 3.65
CA GLU A 127 20.82 4.29 3.27
C GLU A 127 20.37 2.83 3.43
N ALA A 128 19.60 2.52 4.47
CA ALA A 128 19.05 1.18 4.70
C ALA A 128 18.10 0.77 3.55
N GLN A 129 17.25 1.70 3.07
CA GLN A 129 16.36 1.46 1.93
C GLN A 129 17.13 1.23 0.63
N ARG A 130 18.20 2.00 0.38
CA ARG A 130 19.08 1.78 -0.81
C ARG A 130 19.75 0.41 -0.78
N ARG A 131 20.23 -0.03 0.39
CA ARG A 131 20.81 -1.38 0.55
C ARG A 131 19.78 -2.48 0.32
N TYR A 132 18.56 -2.29 0.83
CA TYR A 132 17.45 -3.22 0.62
C TYR A 132 17.08 -3.30 -0.87
N GLN A 133 16.93 -2.16 -1.55
CA GLN A 133 16.70 -2.09 -2.99
C GLN A 133 17.76 -2.90 -3.77
N ALA A 134 19.05 -2.62 -3.55
CA ALA A 134 20.14 -3.33 -4.23
C ALA A 134 20.11 -4.85 -3.97
N SER A 135 19.65 -5.27 -2.79
CA SER A 135 19.47 -6.68 -2.46
C SER A 135 18.33 -7.33 -3.26
N ILE A 136 17.19 -6.64 -3.42
CA ILE A 136 16.04 -7.11 -4.19
C ILE A 136 16.39 -7.23 -5.69
N GLU A 137 17.01 -6.19 -6.25
CA GLU A 137 17.39 -6.15 -7.67
C GLU A 137 18.43 -7.24 -8.00
N ARG A 138 19.42 -7.44 -7.14
CA ARG A 138 20.40 -8.52 -7.28
C ARG A 138 19.77 -9.91 -7.23
N ALA A 139 18.67 -10.08 -6.48
CA ALA A 139 17.91 -11.32 -6.41
C ALA A 139 16.93 -11.52 -7.58
N GLY A 140 16.93 -10.60 -8.58
CA GLY A 140 16.04 -10.65 -9.75
C GLY A 140 14.64 -10.08 -9.51
N GLY A 141 14.37 -9.48 -8.34
CA GLY A 141 13.14 -8.76 -8.05
C GLY A 141 13.15 -7.36 -8.67
N LEU A 142 11.97 -6.74 -8.71
CA LEU A 142 11.79 -5.35 -9.11
C LEU A 142 11.66 -4.45 -7.88
N TYR A 143 12.17 -3.24 -8.00
CA TYR A 143 12.01 -2.20 -6.99
C TYR A 143 11.54 -0.91 -7.65
N PHE A 144 10.49 -0.28 -7.11
CA PHE A 144 9.95 0.97 -7.61
C PHE A 144 9.78 1.98 -6.48
N ILE A 145 10.09 3.25 -6.76
CA ILE A 145 9.86 4.36 -5.83
C ILE A 145 8.67 5.17 -6.34
N ALA A 146 7.54 5.02 -5.68
CA ALA A 146 6.31 5.71 -6.01
C ALA A 146 6.25 7.08 -5.34
N LYS A 147 6.19 8.15 -6.13
CA LYS A 147 6.03 9.53 -5.66
C LYS A 147 4.60 10.04 -5.82
N ASP A 148 3.90 9.54 -6.81
CA ASP A 148 2.50 9.77 -7.10
C ASP A 148 1.91 8.55 -7.82
N PHE A 149 0.58 8.53 -7.94
CA PHE A 149 -0.11 7.39 -8.52
C PHE A 149 -0.02 7.34 -10.05
N THR A 150 0.06 8.50 -10.70
CA THR A 150 0.16 8.58 -12.18
C THR A 150 1.44 7.92 -12.68
N THR A 151 2.58 8.30 -12.10
CA THR A 151 3.90 7.73 -12.42
C THR A 151 3.95 6.22 -12.14
N PHE A 152 3.26 5.77 -11.09
CA PHE A 152 3.16 4.33 -10.81
C PHE A 152 2.38 3.58 -11.91
N VAL A 153 1.24 4.11 -12.35
CA VAL A 153 0.43 3.49 -13.42
C VAL A 153 1.19 3.42 -14.74
N GLU A 154 1.91 4.48 -15.10
CA GLU A 154 2.76 4.51 -16.28
C GLU A 154 3.84 3.42 -16.21
N TRP A 155 4.61 3.37 -15.12
CA TRP A 155 5.61 2.33 -14.89
C TRP A 155 5.01 0.91 -14.92
N TYR A 156 3.82 0.72 -14.33
CA TYR A 156 3.14 -0.57 -14.32
C TYR A 156 2.80 -1.02 -15.74
N GLY A 157 2.23 -0.12 -16.57
CA GLY A 157 1.89 -0.41 -17.96
C GLY A 157 3.10 -0.73 -18.83
N GLU A 158 4.22 -0.04 -18.64
CA GLU A 158 5.48 -0.32 -19.35
C GLU A 158 6.11 -1.66 -18.94
N THR A 159 6.03 -1.99 -17.64
CA THR A 159 6.69 -3.18 -17.07
C THR A 159 5.86 -4.45 -17.25
N PHE A 160 4.51 -4.33 -17.26
CA PHE A 160 3.56 -5.43 -17.31
C PHE A 160 2.47 -5.19 -18.39
N PRO A 161 2.83 -5.05 -19.66
CA PRO A 161 1.87 -4.65 -20.71
C PRO A 161 0.72 -5.63 -20.92
N ASN A 162 0.90 -6.91 -20.61
CA ASN A 162 -0.11 -7.97 -20.78
C ASN A 162 -1.06 -8.11 -19.57
N GLU A 163 -0.79 -7.41 -18.47
CA GLU A 163 -1.58 -7.50 -17.24
C GLU A 163 -2.58 -6.33 -17.09
N MET A 164 -2.63 -5.42 -18.05
CA MET A 164 -3.61 -4.33 -18.08
C MET A 164 -4.96 -4.83 -18.62
N THR A 165 -5.63 -5.72 -17.87
CA THR A 165 -6.92 -6.31 -18.27
C THR A 165 -8.11 -5.35 -18.13
N TYR A 166 -7.89 -4.11 -17.71
CA TYR A 166 -8.96 -3.15 -17.40
C TYR A 166 -9.06 -2.01 -18.42
N GLY A 167 -9.25 -2.34 -19.68
CA GLY A 167 -9.45 -1.32 -20.73
C GLY A 167 -10.08 -1.82 -22.02
N ASP A 168 -10.02 -3.11 -22.28
CA ASP A 168 -10.27 -3.61 -23.64
C ASP A 168 -11.58 -4.41 -23.83
N SER A 169 -12.50 -4.35 -22.87
CA SER A 169 -13.80 -5.06 -22.99
C SER A 169 -14.92 -4.19 -23.60
N ARG A 170 -14.58 -3.14 -24.38
CA ARG A 170 -15.58 -2.29 -25.06
C ARG A 170 -15.58 -2.38 -26.59
N ASN A 171 -15.01 -3.46 -27.14
CA ASN A 171 -15.17 -3.75 -28.57
C ASN A 171 -15.48 -5.24 -28.77
N HIS A 172 -16.71 -5.64 -28.48
CA HIS A 172 -17.42 -6.72 -29.19
C HIS A 172 -18.92 -6.54 -28.95
#